data_e58c23dd5a441a21ae9bf85d817d093c
#
_entry.id   e58c23dd5a441a21ae9bf85d817d093c
#
_cell.length_a   1.000
_cell.length_b   1.000
_cell.length_c   1.000
_cell.angle_alpha   90.00
_cell.angle_beta   90.00
_cell.angle_gamma   90.00
#
_symmetry.space_group_name_H-M   'P 1'
#
loop_
_entity.id
_entity.type
_entity.pdbx_description
1 polymer ?
#
loop_
_entity_poly.entity_id
_entity_poly.type
_entity_poly.pdbx_seq_one_letter_code
_entity_poly.pdbx_strand_id
1 'polypeptide(L)'
;MRKRITNNLALKILAFLIAAFLWLVVVNIDDPVDDKTFSNIPVQVTHEEVITDNNNTYQIVDNTQEINVTVTAQRSVLDKIRAEDIVATANMKELTLRTQVPIEVTVKGYTGKYEKATANPRNLQIQIDEEAKNNFPITPTTTGTVRNGYEVGSLKALPEKVTLRGPKRIINNIAKVTAEANVSGLSEDETVEAKLVLYDANNNVIDQTLLANNLGKEGVSVEVELLQVKSVPLKVDTSEVSAAEGYKLGKITVEPQEVEVTGDK
;
A
#
# COMPACT_ATOMS: atom_id res chain seq x y z
N MET A 1 -56.14 -14.12 -62.73
CA MET A 1 -55.35 -14.18 -61.49
C MET A 1 -55.78 -13.21 -60.39
N ARG A 2 -56.35 -12.03 -60.66
CA ARG A 2 -56.78 -11.05 -59.64
C ARG A 2 -57.84 -11.53 -58.65
N LYS A 3 -58.84 -12.36 -59.08
CA LYS A 3 -59.95 -12.84 -58.22
C LYS A 3 -59.46 -13.78 -57.04
N ARG A 4 -58.28 -14.45 -57.14
CA ARG A 4 -57.75 -15.31 -56.07
C ARG A 4 -57.03 -14.55 -54.95
N ILE A 5 -56.60 -13.34 -55.22
CA ILE A 5 -55.90 -12.49 -54.24
C ILE A 5 -56.91 -11.76 -53.34
N THR A 6 -58.06 -11.32 -53.91
CA THR A 6 -59.07 -10.59 -53.16
C THR A 6 -60.07 -11.45 -52.39
N ASN A 7 -60.11 -12.76 -52.68
CA ASN A 7 -60.99 -13.66 -51.94
C ASN A 7 -60.51 -13.82 -50.52
N ASN A 8 -61.35 -13.53 -49.51
CA ASN A 8 -61.04 -13.55 -48.06
C ASN A 8 -59.96 -12.53 -47.67
N LEU A 9 -59.92 -11.33 -48.28
CA LEU A 9 -58.91 -10.29 -47.98
C LEU A 9 -58.88 -9.92 -46.48
N ALA A 10 -60.05 -9.82 -45.87
CA ALA A 10 -60.15 -9.55 -44.42
C ALA A 10 -59.45 -10.59 -43.54
N LEU A 11 -59.62 -11.90 -43.90
CA LEU A 11 -58.92 -12.98 -43.19
C LEU A 11 -57.40 -12.96 -43.41
N LYS A 12 -56.91 -12.55 -44.57
CA LYS A 12 -55.52 -12.41 -44.90
C LYS A 12 -54.89 -11.24 -44.15
N ILE A 13 -55.59 -10.10 -44.06
CA ILE A 13 -55.12 -8.95 -43.23
C ILE A 13 -55.11 -9.34 -41.77
N LEU A 14 -56.15 -10.02 -41.27
CA LEU A 14 -56.17 -10.49 -39.86
C LEU A 14 -55.02 -11.45 -39.56
N ALA A 15 -54.75 -12.41 -40.44
CA ALA A 15 -53.64 -13.32 -40.31
C ALA A 15 -52.27 -12.62 -40.33
N PHE A 16 -52.09 -11.59 -41.17
CA PHE A 16 -50.89 -10.77 -41.19
C PHE A 16 -50.73 -9.97 -39.90
N LEU A 17 -51.81 -9.37 -39.38
CA LEU A 17 -51.76 -8.63 -38.12
C LEU A 17 -51.43 -9.54 -36.91
N ILE A 18 -52.02 -10.75 -36.89
CA ILE A 18 -51.70 -11.74 -35.85
C ILE A 18 -50.24 -12.19 -35.96
N ALA A 19 -49.75 -12.48 -37.17
CA ALA A 19 -48.36 -12.85 -37.39
C ALA A 19 -47.39 -11.74 -37.01
N ALA A 20 -47.69 -10.47 -37.35
CA ALA A 20 -46.91 -9.31 -36.96
C ALA A 20 -46.93 -9.10 -35.43
N PHE A 21 -48.09 -9.30 -34.81
CA PHE A 21 -48.21 -9.23 -33.34
C PHE A 21 -47.41 -10.35 -32.65
N LEU A 22 -47.55 -11.59 -33.14
CA LEU A 22 -46.77 -12.71 -32.62
C LEU A 22 -45.26 -12.51 -32.83
N TRP A 23 -44.85 -11.95 -33.97
CA TRP A 23 -43.45 -11.61 -34.23
C TRP A 23 -42.94 -10.54 -33.26
N LEU A 24 -43.72 -9.48 -32.98
CA LEU A 24 -43.42 -8.46 -31.98
C LEU A 24 -43.27 -9.08 -30.56
N VAL A 25 -44.19 -10.00 -30.21
CA VAL A 25 -44.10 -10.71 -28.91
C VAL A 25 -42.84 -11.58 -28.83
N VAL A 26 -42.54 -12.33 -29.90
CA VAL A 26 -41.33 -13.19 -29.94
C VAL A 26 -40.06 -12.35 -29.90
N VAL A 27 -39.96 -11.27 -30.66
CA VAL A 27 -38.80 -10.37 -30.63
C VAL A 27 -38.62 -9.74 -29.25
N ASN A 28 -39.69 -9.41 -28.53
CA ASN A 28 -39.60 -8.86 -27.17
C ASN A 28 -39.27 -9.92 -26.13
N ILE A 29 -39.46 -11.24 -26.40
CA ILE A 29 -39.04 -12.36 -25.58
C ILE A 29 -37.56 -12.72 -25.82
N ASP A 30 -37.04 -12.47 -27.05
CA ASP A 30 -35.68 -12.83 -27.44
C ASP A 30 -34.59 -11.91 -26.87
N ASP A 31 -34.91 -10.67 -26.41
CA ASP A 31 -33.96 -9.76 -25.79
C ASP A 31 -34.50 -9.21 -24.45
N PRO A 32 -34.64 -10.10 -23.45
CA PRO A 32 -35.17 -9.71 -22.14
C PRO A 32 -34.20 -8.79 -21.41
N VAL A 33 -34.76 -7.98 -20.51
CA VAL A 33 -34.00 -7.24 -19.53
C VAL A 33 -33.41 -8.24 -18.49
N ASP A 34 -32.13 -8.12 -18.20
CA ASP A 34 -31.39 -8.98 -17.29
C ASP A 34 -30.42 -8.14 -16.46
N ASP A 35 -29.84 -8.72 -15.43
CA ASP A 35 -28.85 -8.11 -14.55
C ASP A 35 -27.48 -8.73 -14.79
N LYS A 36 -26.46 -7.87 -14.92
CA LYS A 36 -25.06 -8.33 -14.98
C LYS A 36 -24.23 -7.59 -13.95
N THR A 37 -23.51 -8.36 -13.13
CA THR A 37 -22.64 -7.80 -12.08
C THR A 37 -21.18 -7.79 -12.56
N PHE A 38 -20.55 -6.66 -12.41
CA PHE A 38 -19.14 -6.44 -12.65
C PHE A 38 -18.44 -6.23 -11.32
N SER A 39 -17.36 -6.96 -11.06
CA SER A 39 -16.63 -6.92 -9.80
C SER A 39 -15.36 -6.07 -9.91
N ASN A 40 -14.86 -5.62 -8.77
CA ASN A 40 -13.60 -4.88 -8.63
C ASN A 40 -13.56 -3.59 -9.47
N ILE A 41 -14.66 -2.85 -9.48
CA ILE A 41 -14.72 -1.54 -10.12
C ILE A 41 -14.14 -0.50 -9.16
N PRO A 42 -13.04 0.20 -9.53
CA PRO A 42 -12.44 1.20 -8.68
C PRO A 42 -13.33 2.44 -8.55
N VAL A 43 -13.45 2.96 -7.34
CA VAL A 43 -14.18 4.20 -7.07
C VAL A 43 -13.26 5.39 -7.23
N GLN A 44 -13.59 6.29 -8.14
CA GLN A 44 -12.89 7.55 -8.35
C GLN A 44 -13.42 8.60 -7.37
N VAL A 45 -12.54 9.12 -6.54
CA VAL A 45 -12.88 10.20 -5.61
C VAL A 45 -12.71 11.55 -6.32
N THR A 46 -13.65 12.46 -6.09
CA THR A 46 -13.61 13.83 -6.63
C THR A 46 -13.86 14.85 -5.55
N HIS A 47 -13.33 16.09 -5.74
CA HIS A 47 -13.46 17.21 -4.81
C HIS A 47 -12.89 16.93 -3.41
N GLU A 48 -11.71 16.31 -3.37
CA GLU A 48 -10.99 16.00 -2.14
C GLU A 48 -10.62 17.27 -1.35
N GLU A 49 -10.52 18.41 -2.05
CA GLU A 49 -10.25 19.73 -1.46
C GLU A 49 -11.24 20.12 -0.34
N VAL A 50 -12.46 19.62 -0.39
CA VAL A 50 -13.47 19.87 0.68
C VAL A 50 -12.99 19.40 2.05
N ILE A 51 -12.16 18.36 2.08
CA ILE A 51 -11.57 17.80 3.30
C ILE A 51 -10.20 18.41 3.56
N THR A 52 -9.33 18.43 2.54
CA THR A 52 -7.92 18.81 2.68
C THR A 52 -7.72 20.30 2.97
N ASP A 53 -8.57 21.18 2.44
CA ASP A 53 -8.52 22.63 2.70
C ASP A 53 -8.83 22.99 4.18
N ASN A 54 -9.46 22.07 4.91
CA ASN A 54 -9.76 22.23 6.33
C ASN A 54 -8.70 21.63 7.27
N ASN A 55 -7.50 21.38 6.76
CA ASN A 55 -6.40 20.76 7.51
C ASN A 55 -6.76 19.35 8.03
N ASN A 56 -7.60 18.65 7.27
CA ASN A 56 -7.96 17.27 7.50
C ASN A 56 -7.36 16.37 6.43
N THR A 57 -7.24 15.11 6.74
CA THR A 57 -6.96 14.02 5.80
C THR A 57 -8.06 12.97 5.91
N TYR A 58 -8.19 12.12 4.91
CA TYR A 58 -9.15 11.03 4.97
C TYR A 58 -8.50 9.72 4.55
N GLN A 59 -9.09 8.64 4.99
CA GLN A 59 -8.76 7.30 4.51
C GLN A 59 -10.06 6.58 4.14
N ILE A 60 -10.00 5.81 3.06
CA ILE A 60 -11.10 4.92 2.69
C ILE A 60 -11.01 3.68 3.58
N VAL A 61 -12.13 3.30 4.18
CA VAL A 61 -12.23 2.16 5.10
C VAL A 61 -13.23 1.13 4.57
N ASP A 62 -13.30 -0.04 5.23
CA ASP A 62 -14.23 -1.12 4.92
C ASP A 62 -14.11 -1.67 3.49
N ASN A 63 -12.91 -1.56 2.89
CA ASN A 63 -12.59 -2.03 1.53
C ASN A 63 -13.55 -1.50 0.46
N THR A 64 -14.02 -0.25 0.61
CA THR A 64 -14.99 0.36 -0.30
C THR A 64 -14.34 1.10 -1.48
N GLN A 65 -13.00 1.06 -1.61
CA GLN A 65 -12.26 1.61 -2.75
C GLN A 65 -12.51 0.83 -4.05
N GLU A 66 -12.91 -0.44 -3.95
CA GLU A 66 -13.32 -1.30 -5.05
C GLU A 66 -14.68 -1.90 -4.74
N ILE A 67 -15.59 -1.81 -5.70
CA ILE A 67 -16.99 -2.20 -5.52
C ILE A 67 -17.47 -3.15 -6.60
N ASN A 68 -18.59 -3.80 -6.34
CA ASN A 68 -19.35 -4.49 -7.37
C ASN A 68 -20.42 -3.56 -7.92
N VAL A 69 -20.61 -3.59 -9.25
CA VAL A 69 -21.64 -2.82 -9.93
C VAL A 69 -22.57 -3.77 -10.66
N THR A 70 -23.87 -3.67 -10.38
CA THR A 70 -24.91 -4.40 -11.11
C THR A 70 -25.56 -3.45 -12.11
N VAL A 71 -25.51 -3.82 -13.38
CA VAL A 71 -26.15 -3.11 -14.49
C VAL A 71 -27.35 -3.91 -14.96
N THR A 72 -28.51 -3.25 -15.02
CA THR A 72 -29.77 -3.79 -15.53
C THR A 72 -30.02 -3.21 -16.93
N ALA A 73 -30.07 -4.05 -17.94
CA ALA A 73 -30.32 -3.66 -19.33
C ALA A 73 -30.77 -4.87 -20.17
N GLN A 74 -31.14 -4.62 -21.42
CA GLN A 74 -31.37 -5.68 -22.40
C GLN A 74 -30.12 -6.55 -22.56
N ARG A 75 -30.28 -7.86 -22.70
CA ARG A 75 -29.18 -8.83 -22.83
C ARG A 75 -28.19 -8.44 -23.92
N SER A 76 -28.69 -8.03 -25.10
CA SER A 76 -27.86 -7.59 -26.23
C SER A 76 -26.95 -6.39 -25.90
N VAL A 77 -27.35 -5.57 -24.94
CA VAL A 77 -26.58 -4.43 -24.41
C VAL A 77 -25.57 -4.92 -23.37
N LEU A 78 -26.01 -5.76 -22.43
CA LEU A 78 -25.15 -6.30 -21.37
C LEU A 78 -23.95 -7.10 -21.91
N ASP A 79 -24.13 -7.81 -23.04
CA ASP A 79 -23.06 -8.59 -23.68
C ASP A 79 -21.94 -7.71 -24.24
N LYS A 80 -22.24 -6.44 -24.54
CA LYS A 80 -21.27 -5.47 -25.08
C LYS A 80 -20.58 -4.66 -24.01
N ILE A 81 -21.19 -4.51 -22.83
CA ILE A 81 -20.62 -3.74 -21.71
C ILE A 81 -19.44 -4.51 -21.10
N ARG A 82 -18.32 -3.82 -20.91
CA ARG A 82 -17.12 -4.28 -20.25
C ARG A 82 -16.90 -3.54 -18.93
N ALA A 83 -16.09 -4.08 -18.04
CA ALA A 83 -15.76 -3.43 -16.77
C ALA A 83 -15.12 -2.04 -16.95
N GLU A 84 -14.32 -1.85 -18.00
CA GLU A 84 -13.68 -0.58 -18.37
C GLU A 84 -14.66 0.53 -18.79
N ASP A 85 -15.88 0.17 -19.19
CA ASP A 85 -16.93 1.12 -19.53
C ASP A 85 -17.63 1.68 -18.29
N ILE A 86 -17.47 1.02 -17.14
CA ILE A 86 -18.13 1.40 -15.89
C ILE A 86 -17.28 2.40 -15.13
N VAL A 87 -17.88 3.53 -14.80
CA VAL A 87 -17.26 4.58 -13.99
C VAL A 87 -18.05 4.75 -12.72
N ALA A 88 -17.40 4.46 -11.58
CA ALA A 88 -17.93 4.72 -10.26
C ALA A 88 -17.25 5.96 -9.67
N THR A 89 -18.02 6.96 -9.26
CA THR A 89 -17.52 8.24 -8.76
C THR A 89 -18.11 8.54 -7.38
N ALA A 90 -17.27 8.94 -6.43
CA ALA A 90 -17.68 9.44 -5.13
C ALA A 90 -17.29 10.91 -4.99
N ASN A 91 -18.28 11.81 -4.91
CA ASN A 91 -18.07 13.24 -4.80
C ASN A 91 -18.04 13.68 -3.34
N MET A 92 -16.89 14.15 -2.84
CA MET A 92 -16.72 14.56 -1.43
C MET A 92 -17.62 15.73 -1.01
N LYS A 93 -18.18 16.51 -1.95
CA LYS A 93 -19.18 17.53 -1.65
C LYS A 93 -20.52 16.94 -1.15
N GLU A 94 -20.76 15.66 -1.44
CA GLU A 94 -21.97 14.94 -1.02
C GLU A 94 -21.76 14.12 0.25
N LEU A 95 -20.68 14.38 0.97
CA LEU A 95 -20.34 13.72 2.24
C LEU A 95 -21.50 13.82 3.24
N THR A 96 -22.00 12.67 3.66
CA THR A 96 -23.06 12.55 4.66
C THR A 96 -22.52 11.89 5.94
N LEU A 97 -23.08 12.28 7.11
CA LEU A 97 -22.71 11.74 8.42
C LEU A 97 -21.19 11.76 8.73
N ARG A 98 -20.41 12.57 8.01
CA ARG A 98 -18.93 12.67 8.08
C ARG A 98 -18.16 11.37 7.77
N THR A 99 -18.83 10.34 7.29
CA THR A 99 -18.21 9.02 7.06
C THR A 99 -18.65 8.36 5.77
N GLN A 100 -19.67 8.87 5.08
CA GLN A 100 -20.25 8.22 3.91
C GLN A 100 -20.35 9.18 2.74
N VAL A 101 -19.85 8.75 1.57
CA VAL A 101 -20.00 9.48 0.31
C VAL A 101 -20.78 8.59 -0.66
N PRO A 102 -21.93 9.05 -1.21
CA PRO A 102 -22.66 8.28 -2.20
C PRO A 102 -21.81 7.97 -3.44
N ILE A 103 -21.95 6.75 -3.96
CA ILE A 103 -21.26 6.34 -5.18
C ILE A 103 -22.24 6.43 -6.35
N GLU A 104 -21.95 7.32 -7.28
CA GLU A 104 -22.64 7.40 -8.57
C GLU A 104 -21.98 6.50 -9.59
N VAL A 105 -22.80 5.76 -10.35
CA VAL A 105 -22.33 4.84 -11.39
C VAL A 105 -22.86 5.27 -12.73
N THR A 106 -21.96 5.37 -13.71
CA THR A 106 -22.29 5.61 -15.11
C THR A 106 -21.62 4.57 -16.00
N VAL A 107 -22.26 4.24 -17.15
CA VAL A 107 -21.69 3.32 -18.15
C VAL A 107 -21.38 4.13 -19.40
N LYS A 108 -20.08 4.34 -19.67
CA LYS A 108 -19.59 5.13 -20.80
C LYS A 108 -20.03 4.51 -22.14
N GLY A 109 -20.56 5.35 -23.06
CA GLY A 109 -21.01 4.91 -24.38
C GLY A 109 -22.37 4.22 -24.40
N TYR A 110 -23.02 4.03 -23.23
CA TYR A 110 -24.30 3.35 -23.10
C TYR A 110 -25.39 4.21 -22.44
N THR A 111 -25.16 5.51 -22.32
CA THR A 111 -26.15 6.44 -21.73
C THR A 111 -27.51 6.30 -22.44
N GLY A 112 -28.57 6.04 -21.65
CA GLY A 112 -29.93 5.79 -22.15
C GLY A 112 -30.16 4.40 -22.73
N LYS A 113 -29.17 3.48 -22.71
CA LYS A 113 -29.30 2.10 -23.18
C LYS A 113 -29.40 1.08 -22.06
N TYR A 114 -29.22 1.49 -20.82
CA TYR A 114 -29.42 0.67 -19.62
C TYR A 114 -30.49 1.32 -18.74
N GLU A 115 -31.22 0.51 -18.01
CA GLU A 115 -32.28 0.99 -17.12
C GLU A 115 -31.71 1.49 -15.78
N LYS A 116 -30.70 0.77 -15.26
CA LYS A 116 -30.13 1.05 -13.95
C LYS A 116 -28.69 0.54 -13.87
N ALA A 117 -27.84 1.29 -13.15
CA ALA A 117 -26.54 0.84 -12.68
C ALA A 117 -26.44 1.12 -11.19
N THR A 118 -26.13 0.10 -10.39
CA THR A 118 -26.16 0.19 -8.92
C THR A 118 -24.84 -0.28 -8.34
N ALA A 119 -24.23 0.56 -7.51
CA ALA A 119 -23.07 0.22 -6.71
C ALA A 119 -23.42 -0.68 -5.51
N ASN A 120 -22.56 -1.61 -5.18
CA ASN A 120 -22.62 -2.40 -3.97
C ASN A 120 -21.21 -2.53 -3.35
N PRO A 121 -20.91 -1.87 -2.21
CA PRO A 121 -21.79 -0.99 -1.44
C PRO A 121 -22.16 0.31 -2.20
N ARG A 122 -23.24 0.96 -1.76
CA ARG A 122 -23.73 2.20 -2.38
C ARG A 122 -22.99 3.45 -1.96
N ASN A 123 -22.27 3.38 -0.86
CA ASN A 123 -21.53 4.49 -0.28
C ASN A 123 -20.06 4.09 -0.11
N LEU A 124 -19.17 5.00 -0.45
CA LEU A 124 -17.78 4.96 -0.06
C LEU A 124 -17.71 5.27 1.44
N GLN A 125 -17.08 4.40 2.22
CA GLN A 125 -16.87 4.63 3.65
C GLN A 125 -15.52 5.32 3.84
N ILE A 126 -15.54 6.44 4.54
CA ILE A 126 -14.31 7.18 4.84
C ILE A 126 -14.19 7.46 6.33
N GLN A 127 -12.97 7.54 6.81
CA GLN A 127 -12.64 8.09 8.11
C GLN A 127 -11.87 9.39 7.90
N ILE A 128 -12.35 10.48 8.52
CA ILE A 128 -11.69 11.78 8.48
C ILE A 128 -10.89 11.95 9.76
N ASP A 129 -9.63 12.31 9.62
CA ASP A 129 -8.70 12.63 10.69
C ASP A 129 -8.17 14.05 10.53
N GLU A 130 -7.85 14.73 11.63
CA GLU A 130 -7.02 15.94 11.56
C GLU A 130 -5.65 15.60 11.02
N GLU A 131 -5.13 16.44 10.14
CA GLU A 131 -3.78 16.29 9.63
C GLU A 131 -2.77 16.84 10.65
N ALA A 132 -1.70 16.11 10.87
CA ALA A 132 -0.56 16.55 11.66
C ALA A 132 0.74 16.43 10.86
N LYS A 133 1.67 17.32 11.20
CA LYS A 133 3.04 17.32 10.67
C LYS A 133 4.01 17.40 11.83
N ASN A 134 4.98 16.49 11.87
CA ASN A 134 6.00 16.48 12.93
C ASN A 134 7.37 16.08 12.38
N ASN A 135 8.43 16.51 13.06
CA ASN A 135 9.82 16.18 12.76
C ASN A 135 10.31 15.13 13.72
N PHE A 136 10.85 14.05 13.18
CA PHE A 136 11.40 12.94 13.96
C PHE A 136 12.89 12.78 13.69
N PRO A 137 13.71 12.57 14.72
CA PRO A 137 15.09 12.13 14.53
C PRO A 137 15.10 10.70 13.98
N ILE A 138 16.03 10.42 13.07
CA ILE A 138 16.23 9.09 12.50
C ILE A 138 17.36 8.40 13.25
N THR A 139 17.08 7.25 13.85
CA THR A 139 18.08 6.41 14.50
C THR A 139 18.57 5.37 13.50
N PRO A 140 19.86 5.39 13.09
CA PRO A 140 20.39 4.37 12.22
C PRO A 140 20.50 3.03 12.94
N THR A 141 20.20 1.95 12.21
CA THR A 141 20.34 0.57 12.67
C THR A 141 20.85 -0.29 11.51
N THR A 142 21.46 -1.42 11.82
CA THR A 142 22.00 -2.33 10.82
C THR A 142 21.31 -3.68 10.85
N THR A 143 21.25 -4.31 9.69
CA THR A 143 20.86 -5.70 9.49
C THR A 143 21.96 -6.45 8.77
N GLY A 144 22.05 -7.77 8.98
CA GLY A 144 23.12 -8.59 8.40
C GLY A 144 24.42 -8.53 9.21
N THR A 145 25.49 -9.05 8.64
CA THR A 145 26.83 -9.13 9.28
C THR A 145 27.90 -8.60 8.33
N VAL A 146 28.78 -7.78 8.83
CA VAL A 146 29.96 -7.30 8.11
C VAL A 146 30.93 -8.47 7.82
N ARG A 147 31.90 -8.25 6.95
CA ARG A 147 32.93 -9.26 6.61
C ARG A 147 33.77 -9.61 7.86
N ASN A 148 34.20 -10.88 7.95
CA ASN A 148 35.08 -11.34 9.02
C ASN A 148 36.33 -10.46 9.15
N GLY A 149 36.67 -10.08 10.36
CA GLY A 149 37.78 -9.17 10.66
C GLY A 149 37.35 -7.70 10.70
N TYR A 150 36.07 -7.42 10.65
CA TYR A 150 35.49 -6.08 10.80
C TYR A 150 34.34 -6.08 11.79
N GLU A 151 34.09 -4.96 12.40
CA GLU A 151 32.95 -4.66 13.27
C GLU A 151 32.37 -3.29 12.91
N VAL A 152 31.07 -3.12 13.13
CA VAL A 152 30.42 -1.82 12.91
C VAL A 152 30.86 -0.85 14.01
N GLY A 153 31.49 0.24 13.63
CA GLY A 153 31.89 1.32 14.49
C GLY A 153 30.77 2.34 14.69
N SER A 154 30.84 3.44 13.95
CA SER A 154 29.82 4.48 14.02
C SER A 154 28.79 4.36 12.90
N LEU A 155 27.57 4.85 13.18
CA LEU A 155 26.45 4.91 12.24
C LEU A 155 25.88 6.32 12.23
N LYS A 156 25.64 6.86 11.03
CA LYS A 156 25.00 8.17 10.88
C LYS A 156 23.93 8.12 9.80
N ALA A 157 22.70 8.52 10.14
CA ALA A 157 21.60 8.61 9.19
C ALA A 157 21.71 9.88 8.35
N LEU A 158 21.45 9.77 7.05
CA LEU A 158 21.41 10.87 6.09
C LEU A 158 20.06 10.84 5.34
N PRO A 159 19.18 11.84 5.61
CA PRO A 159 19.31 12.93 6.60
C PRO A 159 19.10 12.45 8.05
N GLU A 160 19.54 13.24 9.02
CA GLU A 160 19.40 12.92 10.45
C GLU A 160 17.96 13.04 10.98
N LYS A 161 17.08 13.72 10.26
CA LYS A 161 15.68 13.94 10.63
C LYS A 161 14.77 13.79 9.43
N VAL A 162 13.56 13.32 9.67
CA VAL A 162 12.49 13.24 8.68
C VAL A 162 11.27 14.02 9.17
N THR A 163 10.64 14.73 8.25
CA THR A 163 9.32 15.33 8.46
C THR A 163 8.27 14.36 7.97
N LEU A 164 7.38 13.94 8.84
CA LEU A 164 6.23 13.10 8.52
C LEU A 164 4.95 13.92 8.60
N ARG A 165 4.04 13.69 7.65
CA ARG A 165 2.72 14.32 7.53
C ARG A 165 1.67 13.25 7.31
N GLY A 166 0.53 13.34 7.98
CA GLY A 166 -0.57 12.41 7.84
C GLY A 166 -1.57 12.50 8.98
N PRO A 167 -2.43 11.48 9.15
CA PRO A 167 -3.42 11.45 10.23
C PRO A 167 -2.80 11.67 11.61
N LYS A 168 -3.31 12.63 12.35
CA LYS A 168 -2.81 13.01 13.69
C LYS A 168 -2.70 11.83 14.64
N ARG A 169 -3.65 10.90 14.58
CA ARG A 169 -3.64 9.68 15.39
C ARG A 169 -2.42 8.79 15.09
N ILE A 170 -1.98 8.71 13.82
CA ILE A 170 -0.80 7.93 13.42
C ILE A 170 0.46 8.69 13.81
N ILE A 171 0.56 9.98 13.47
CA ILE A 171 1.71 10.83 13.81
C ILE A 171 1.99 10.82 15.32
N ASN A 172 0.95 10.93 16.15
CA ASN A 172 1.09 10.93 17.61
C ASN A 172 1.44 9.55 18.20
N ASN A 173 1.23 8.47 17.45
CA ASN A 173 1.58 7.12 17.87
C ASN A 173 3.03 6.73 17.55
N ILE A 174 3.74 7.55 16.75
CA ILE A 174 5.13 7.30 16.39
C ILE A 174 6.01 7.59 17.60
N ALA A 175 6.66 6.56 18.14
CA ALA A 175 7.61 6.67 19.23
C ALA A 175 9.06 6.70 18.75
N LYS A 176 9.36 5.99 17.64
CA LYS A 176 10.72 5.85 17.11
C LYS A 176 10.71 5.76 15.59
N VAL A 177 11.71 6.40 14.97
CA VAL A 177 11.98 6.32 13.52
C VAL A 177 13.39 5.75 13.33
N THR A 178 13.53 4.69 12.56
CA THR A 178 14.81 4.05 12.26
C THR A 178 15.11 4.05 10.77
N ALA A 179 16.41 4.11 10.45
CA ALA A 179 16.93 3.79 9.12
C ALA A 179 17.68 2.45 9.21
N GLU A 180 17.13 1.41 8.61
CA GLU A 180 17.69 0.06 8.63
C GLU A 180 18.56 -0.16 7.39
N ALA A 181 19.90 -0.20 7.58
CA ALA A 181 20.87 -0.45 6.52
C ALA A 181 21.33 -1.91 6.55
N ASN A 182 21.46 -2.53 5.37
CA ASN A 182 22.00 -3.88 5.26
C ASN A 182 23.53 -3.81 5.07
N VAL A 183 24.26 -4.22 6.09
CA VAL A 183 25.74 -4.20 6.12
C VAL A 183 26.38 -5.53 5.72
N SER A 184 25.62 -6.46 5.15
CA SER A 184 26.11 -7.79 4.82
C SER A 184 27.33 -7.75 3.89
N GLY A 185 28.48 -8.27 4.39
CA GLY A 185 29.70 -8.42 3.61
C GLY A 185 30.52 -7.13 3.42
N LEU A 186 30.12 -6.01 4.04
CA LEU A 186 30.93 -4.78 4.01
C LEU A 186 32.31 -5.01 4.59
N SER A 187 33.35 -4.41 3.97
CA SER A 187 34.76 -4.48 4.38
C SER A 187 35.46 -3.12 4.35
N GLU A 188 34.72 -2.06 4.04
CA GLU A 188 35.17 -0.66 4.04
C GLU A 188 34.04 0.24 4.43
N ASP A 189 34.37 1.48 4.79
CA ASP A 189 33.40 2.51 5.14
C ASP A 189 32.55 2.82 3.90
N GLU A 190 31.23 2.81 4.08
CA GLU A 190 30.30 2.96 2.94
C GLU A 190 29.02 3.67 3.37
N THR A 191 28.43 4.42 2.44
CA THR A 191 27.07 4.96 2.59
C THR A 191 26.07 4.00 1.93
N VAL A 192 25.25 3.35 2.74
CA VAL A 192 24.31 2.32 2.30
C VAL A 192 22.89 2.86 2.28
N GLU A 193 22.13 2.56 1.21
CA GLU A 193 20.69 2.82 1.21
C GLU A 193 20.01 2.09 2.36
N ALA A 194 19.09 2.77 3.02
CA ALA A 194 18.41 2.25 4.19
C ALA A 194 16.90 2.31 4.04
N LYS A 195 16.22 1.41 4.71
CA LYS A 195 14.77 1.40 4.80
C LYS A 195 14.32 2.22 6.00
N LEU A 196 13.44 3.21 5.77
CA LEU A 196 12.79 3.92 6.88
C LEU A 196 11.72 3.03 7.50
N VAL A 197 11.81 2.82 8.82
CA VAL A 197 10.84 2.03 9.59
C VAL A 197 10.37 2.85 10.79
N LEU A 198 9.06 2.87 11.00
CA LEU A 198 8.42 3.61 12.08
C LEU A 198 7.92 2.63 13.13
N TYR A 199 8.10 2.96 14.40
CA TYR A 199 7.66 2.11 15.51
C TYR A 199 6.78 2.89 16.49
N ASP A 200 5.79 2.21 17.05
CA ASP A 200 5.02 2.69 18.18
C ASP A 200 5.79 2.45 19.53
N ALA A 201 5.18 2.88 20.64
CA ALA A 201 5.74 2.70 21.97
C ALA A 201 5.92 1.23 22.40
N ASN A 202 5.23 0.29 21.73
CA ASN A 202 5.31 -1.14 21.98
C ASN A 202 6.26 -1.86 21.01
N ASN A 203 7.05 -1.10 20.20
CA ASN A 203 7.91 -1.62 19.12
C ASN A 203 7.15 -2.35 17.99
N ASN A 204 5.87 -2.10 17.79
CA ASN A 204 5.18 -2.57 16.59
C ASN A 204 5.47 -1.63 15.41
N VAL A 205 5.64 -2.22 14.23
CA VAL A 205 5.84 -1.45 13.00
C VAL A 205 4.55 -0.73 12.62
N ILE A 206 4.66 0.57 12.34
CA ILE A 206 3.55 1.42 11.88
C ILE A 206 3.50 1.38 10.36
N ASP A 207 2.31 1.14 9.81
CA ASP A 207 2.06 1.24 8.37
C ASP A 207 2.21 2.70 7.90
N GLN A 208 3.02 2.89 6.86
CA GLN A 208 3.35 4.19 6.31
C GLN A 208 2.47 4.59 5.11
N THR A 209 1.52 3.75 4.70
CA THR A 209 0.69 3.97 3.50
C THR A 209 -0.06 5.31 3.53
N LEU A 210 -0.44 5.77 4.72
CA LEU A 210 -1.15 7.04 4.93
C LEU A 210 -0.24 8.20 5.32
N LEU A 211 1.08 8.00 5.29
CA LEU A 211 2.06 9.01 5.68
C LEU A 211 2.83 9.51 4.46
N ALA A 212 2.98 10.82 4.38
CA ALA A 212 3.91 11.46 3.47
C ALA A 212 5.17 11.87 4.23
N ASN A 213 6.33 11.79 3.58
CA ASN A 213 7.60 12.23 4.12
C ASN A 213 8.31 13.21 3.16
N ASN A 214 9.35 13.87 3.65
CA ASN A 214 10.14 14.85 2.89
C ASN A 214 11.45 14.30 2.31
N LEU A 215 11.66 12.98 2.31
CA LEU A 215 12.94 12.37 1.88
C LEU A 215 13.13 12.39 0.35
N GLY A 216 12.06 12.62 -0.42
CA GLY A 216 12.12 12.65 -1.88
C GLY A 216 12.40 11.27 -2.49
N LYS A 217 13.05 11.28 -3.68
CA LYS A 217 13.37 10.06 -4.42
C LYS A 217 14.63 9.35 -3.89
N GLU A 218 15.51 10.08 -3.22
CA GLU A 218 16.77 9.56 -2.69
C GLU A 218 16.57 8.74 -1.42
N GLY A 219 15.42 8.92 -0.75
CA GLY A 219 15.09 8.17 0.45
C GLY A 219 15.98 8.52 1.64
N VAL A 220 16.34 7.52 2.42
CA VAL A 220 17.27 7.62 3.55
C VAL A 220 18.45 6.68 3.34
N SER A 221 19.64 7.12 3.71
CA SER A 221 20.87 6.30 3.73
C SER A 221 21.54 6.33 5.09
N VAL A 222 22.43 5.40 5.34
CA VAL A 222 23.25 5.34 6.55
C VAL A 222 24.72 5.29 6.16
N GLU A 223 25.47 6.24 6.67
CA GLU A 223 26.91 6.26 6.65
C GLU A 223 27.41 5.26 7.71
N VAL A 224 28.13 4.24 7.25
CA VAL A 224 28.62 3.13 8.10
C VAL A 224 30.14 3.21 8.14
N GLU A 225 30.68 3.37 9.32
CA GLU A 225 32.11 3.29 9.62
C GLU A 225 32.44 1.91 10.17
N LEU A 226 33.50 1.27 9.66
CA LEU A 226 33.94 -0.06 10.08
C LEU A 226 35.25 0.00 10.83
N LEU A 227 35.29 -0.67 11.97
CA LEU A 227 36.48 -0.90 12.74
C LEU A 227 37.16 -2.22 12.34
N GLN A 228 38.48 -2.25 12.26
CA GLN A 228 39.21 -3.47 12.03
C GLN A 228 39.38 -4.26 13.33
N VAL A 229 39.04 -5.55 13.31
CA VAL A 229 39.22 -6.46 14.45
C VAL A 229 40.56 -7.20 14.26
N LYS A 230 41.42 -7.15 15.29
CA LYS A 230 42.69 -7.88 15.34
C LYS A 230 42.77 -8.74 16.58
N SER A 231 43.18 -9.99 16.42
CA SER A 231 43.53 -10.86 17.54
C SER A 231 44.96 -10.55 18.03
N VAL A 232 45.09 -10.25 19.30
CA VAL A 232 46.37 -9.93 19.93
C VAL A 232 46.65 -10.98 20.99
N PRO A 233 47.84 -11.70 20.91
CA PRO A 233 48.17 -12.69 21.88
C PRO A 233 48.50 -12.06 23.24
N LEU A 234 47.93 -12.62 24.32
CA LEU A 234 48.24 -12.23 25.67
C LEU A 234 49.54 -12.90 26.13
N LYS A 235 50.48 -12.10 26.62
CA LYS A 235 51.72 -12.58 27.26
C LYS A 235 51.73 -12.14 28.72
N VAL A 236 52.08 -13.07 29.61
CA VAL A 236 52.34 -12.73 30.99
C VAL A 236 53.81 -12.36 31.14
N ASP A 237 54.04 -11.17 31.63
CA ASP A 237 55.39 -10.79 32.03
C ASP A 237 55.72 -11.42 33.42
N THR A 238 56.69 -12.25 33.39
CA THR A 238 57.16 -12.97 34.63
C THR A 238 58.50 -12.45 35.11
N SER A 239 59.02 -11.36 34.56
CA SER A 239 60.36 -10.84 34.89
C SER A 239 60.53 -10.46 36.35
N GLU A 240 59.44 -10.07 37.01
CA GLU A 240 59.47 -9.72 38.44
C GLU A 240 59.05 -10.86 39.39
N VAL A 241 58.76 -12.07 38.83
CA VAL A 241 58.34 -13.22 39.61
C VAL A 241 59.56 -14.10 39.95
N SER A 242 59.95 -14.16 41.21
CA SER A 242 60.96 -15.05 41.66
C SER A 242 60.43 -16.20 42.55
N ALA A 243 60.84 -17.41 42.28
CA ALA A 243 60.45 -18.55 43.13
C ALA A 243 61.14 -18.47 44.49
N ALA A 244 60.46 -18.90 45.56
CA ALA A 244 61.05 -19.02 46.88
C ALA A 244 62.21 -20.06 46.90
N GLU A 245 63.11 -19.98 47.89
CA GLU A 245 64.25 -20.89 48.03
C GLU A 245 63.78 -22.34 48.03
N GLY A 246 64.35 -23.17 47.15
CA GLY A 246 63.98 -24.59 46.99
C GLY A 246 62.86 -24.84 46.00
N TYR A 247 62.28 -23.85 45.43
CA TYR A 247 61.19 -23.97 44.44
C TYR A 247 61.65 -23.46 43.08
N LYS A 248 60.93 -23.94 42.01
CA LYS A 248 61.10 -23.46 40.64
C LYS A 248 59.75 -22.96 40.11
N LEU A 249 59.77 -21.89 39.33
CA LEU A 249 58.58 -21.40 38.63
C LEU A 249 58.04 -22.49 37.64
N GLY A 250 56.78 -22.89 37.79
CA GLY A 250 56.14 -23.85 36.91
C GLY A 250 55.72 -23.23 35.61
N LYS A 251 55.04 -24.01 34.80
CA LYS A 251 54.45 -23.52 33.54
C LYS A 251 53.31 -22.54 33.85
N ILE A 252 53.40 -21.34 33.30
CA ILE A 252 52.33 -20.34 33.36
C ILE A 252 51.51 -20.45 32.09
N THR A 253 50.20 -20.54 32.22
CA THR A 253 49.26 -20.51 31.12
C THR A 253 48.33 -19.33 31.30
N VAL A 254 47.99 -18.67 30.19
CA VAL A 254 47.04 -17.55 30.15
C VAL A 254 45.78 -18.01 29.44
N GLU A 255 44.63 -17.71 30.01
CA GLU A 255 43.32 -17.93 29.38
C GLU A 255 42.50 -16.64 29.50
N PRO A 256 41.99 -16.13 28.38
CA PRO A 256 42.22 -16.58 27.00
C PRO A 256 43.66 -16.33 26.52
N GLN A 257 44.14 -17.10 25.52
CA GLN A 257 45.48 -16.91 24.95
C GLN A 257 45.57 -15.68 24.06
N GLU A 258 44.44 -15.26 23.48
CA GLU A 258 44.31 -14.11 22.59
C GLU A 258 43.09 -13.31 22.99
N VAL A 259 43.10 -12.03 22.74
CA VAL A 259 41.95 -11.10 22.83
C VAL A 259 41.77 -10.40 21.53
N GLU A 260 40.49 -10.23 21.12
CA GLU A 260 40.15 -9.40 19.99
C GLU A 260 40.13 -7.94 20.41
N VAL A 261 40.78 -7.09 19.65
CA VAL A 261 40.79 -5.64 19.83
C VAL A 261 40.30 -4.98 18.56
N THR A 262 39.47 -3.96 18.70
CA THR A 262 39.01 -3.12 17.62
C THR A 262 39.71 -1.78 17.64
N GLY A 263 39.96 -1.21 16.48
CA GLY A 263 40.58 0.10 16.35
C GLY A 263 40.35 0.67 14.94
N ASP A 264 40.61 1.97 14.85
CA ASP A 264 40.61 2.66 13.56
C ASP A 264 41.67 2.05 12.63
N LYS A 265 41.43 2.20 11.32
CA LYS A 265 42.34 1.67 10.24
C LYS A 265 43.68 2.36 10.27
#